data_ff4d0f99d560e9fb83c57ab2443a7c84
#
_entry.id   ff4d0f99d560e9fb83c57ab2443a7c84
#
_cell.length_a   1.000
_cell.length_b   1.000
_cell.length_c   1.000
_cell.angle_alpha   90.00
_cell.angle_beta   90.00
_cell.angle_gamma   90.00
#
_symmetry.space_group_name_H-M   'P 1'
#
loop_
_entity.id
_entity.type
_entity.pdbx_description
1 polymer ?
#
loop_
_entity_poly.entity_id
_entity_poly.type
_entity_poly.pdbx_seq_one_letter_code
_entity_poly.pdbx_strand_id
1 'polypeptide(L)'
;MSIKKLNTIDADTLQSIPYEPLSFVVEDLLPQGLHLLAGAPKIGKSWLALWLCLCAAQGKPLWNFATKPCEVLYLCLEDSFQRIQSRLFDLTEDAPPSLHFAVMAEQLHSGLVEQIEQFLQEHPATGLVVIDTLQRIRAVGSEANPYASDYRDIGVLKALADRHRIAVLLIHHLRKLNDDDPMNMISGTTGLSGATDSNFVLRKSKRGENTATLYCTGRDIAYRELSLEFNNESHIWNLLSDSCEQTEQPNARIRCV
;
A
#
# COMPACT_ATOMS: atom_id res chain seq x y z
N MET A 1 -14.13 -37.64 14.44
CA MET A 1 -13.80 -36.44 13.64
C MET A 1 -13.05 -36.88 12.40
N SER A 2 -13.58 -36.61 11.21
CA SER A 2 -12.87 -36.91 9.95
C SER A 2 -11.76 -35.90 9.76
N ILE A 3 -10.51 -36.35 9.73
CA ILE A 3 -9.36 -35.47 9.44
C ILE A 3 -9.45 -35.08 7.96
N LYS A 4 -9.58 -33.80 7.65
CA LYS A 4 -9.53 -33.30 6.26
C LYS A 4 -8.13 -33.58 5.69
N LYS A 5 -8.08 -34.28 4.56
CA LYS A 5 -6.83 -34.53 3.82
C LYS A 5 -6.21 -33.22 3.38
N LEU A 6 -4.88 -33.07 3.50
CA LEU A 6 -4.15 -31.93 2.94
C LEU A 6 -4.30 -31.95 1.42
N ASN A 7 -4.53 -30.78 0.86
CA ASN A 7 -4.46 -30.55 -0.58
C ASN A 7 -2.98 -30.32 -0.93
N THR A 8 -2.33 -31.32 -1.49
CA THR A 8 -0.90 -31.28 -1.83
C THR A 8 -0.71 -31.44 -3.33
N ILE A 9 0.32 -30.78 -3.83
CA ILE A 9 0.82 -30.93 -5.19
C ILE A 9 2.31 -31.22 -5.11
N ASP A 10 2.83 -32.09 -5.97
CA ASP A 10 4.26 -32.33 -6.07
C ASP A 10 4.97 -31.23 -6.88
N ALA A 11 6.30 -31.16 -6.73
CA ALA A 11 7.09 -30.07 -7.31
C ALA A 11 7.09 -30.08 -8.85
N ASP A 12 7.11 -31.27 -9.49
CA ASP A 12 7.11 -31.41 -10.94
C ASP A 12 5.78 -30.92 -11.54
N THR A 13 4.66 -31.38 -10.95
CA THR A 13 3.32 -30.91 -11.32
C THR A 13 3.19 -29.39 -11.11
N LEU A 14 3.64 -28.88 -9.95
CA LEU A 14 3.58 -27.45 -9.64
C LEU A 14 4.35 -26.60 -10.67
N GLN A 15 5.54 -27.06 -11.07
CA GLN A 15 6.39 -26.38 -12.05
C GLN A 15 5.79 -26.35 -13.45
N SER A 16 4.96 -27.37 -13.80
CA SER A 16 4.29 -27.47 -15.09
C SER A 16 3.03 -26.60 -15.23
N ILE A 17 2.48 -26.08 -14.13
CA ILE A 17 1.27 -25.24 -14.16
C ILE A 17 1.61 -23.84 -14.68
N PRO A 18 0.95 -23.35 -15.74
CA PRO A 18 1.13 -22.00 -16.23
C PRO A 18 0.37 -21.02 -15.32
N TYR A 19 1.02 -20.52 -14.26
CA TYR A 19 0.48 -19.42 -13.47
C TYR A 19 0.63 -18.08 -14.21
N GLU A 20 -0.37 -17.23 -14.08
CA GLU A 20 -0.23 -15.87 -14.56
C GLU A 20 0.82 -15.10 -13.73
N PRO A 21 1.66 -14.26 -14.38
CA PRO A 21 2.62 -13.43 -13.67
C PRO A 21 1.98 -12.54 -12.61
N LEU A 22 2.76 -12.17 -11.61
CA LEU A 22 2.36 -11.19 -10.61
C LEU A 22 1.99 -9.86 -11.30
N SER A 23 0.81 -9.34 -10.99
CA SER A 23 0.35 -8.06 -11.55
C SER A 23 0.76 -6.92 -10.63
N PHE A 24 1.21 -5.81 -11.21
CA PHE A 24 1.54 -4.58 -10.50
C PHE A 24 0.52 -3.48 -10.82
N VAL A 25 0.11 -2.71 -9.82
CA VAL A 25 -0.58 -1.43 -9.98
C VAL A 25 0.44 -0.34 -10.31
N VAL A 26 1.57 -0.35 -9.60
CA VAL A 26 2.75 0.47 -9.87
C VAL A 26 3.92 -0.48 -10.03
N GLU A 27 4.51 -0.53 -11.22
CA GLU A 27 5.60 -1.45 -11.56
C GLU A 27 6.75 -1.32 -10.58
N ASP A 28 7.35 -2.44 -10.18
CA ASP A 28 8.45 -2.55 -9.20
C ASP A 28 8.17 -1.97 -7.80
N LEU A 29 6.96 -1.44 -7.54
CA LEU A 29 6.63 -0.78 -6.29
C LEU A 29 5.38 -1.34 -5.60
N LEU A 30 4.27 -1.48 -6.31
CA LEU A 30 3.00 -1.90 -5.72
C LEU A 30 2.38 -3.08 -6.49
N PRO A 31 2.76 -4.33 -6.16
CA PRO A 31 2.14 -5.52 -6.74
C PRO A 31 0.71 -5.74 -6.19
N GLN A 32 0.00 -6.73 -6.75
CA GLN A 32 -1.19 -7.30 -6.10
C GLN A 32 -0.80 -7.88 -4.73
N GLY A 33 -1.72 -7.88 -3.77
CA GLY A 33 -1.49 -8.34 -2.39
C GLY A 33 -1.84 -7.30 -1.35
N LEU A 34 -1.39 -7.51 -0.12
CA LEU A 34 -1.67 -6.61 1.00
C LEU A 34 -0.43 -5.80 1.37
N HIS A 35 -0.58 -4.48 1.41
CA HIS A 35 0.51 -3.55 1.63
C HIS A 35 0.20 -2.57 2.75
N LEU A 36 1.25 -2.07 3.40
CA LEU A 36 1.15 -1.11 4.50
C LEU A 36 1.94 0.16 4.17
N LEU A 37 1.28 1.33 4.23
CA LEU A 37 1.94 2.64 4.19
C LEU A 37 1.87 3.28 5.58
N ALA A 38 2.99 3.29 6.29
CA ALA A 38 3.10 3.85 7.62
C ALA A 38 3.86 5.19 7.62
N GLY A 39 3.54 6.05 8.58
CA GLY A 39 4.21 7.33 8.76
C GLY A 39 3.62 8.12 9.93
N ALA A 40 4.36 9.11 10.43
CA ALA A 40 3.90 9.96 11.51
C ALA A 40 2.58 10.69 11.14
N PRO A 41 1.74 11.08 12.11
CA PRO A 41 0.58 11.91 11.83
C PRO A 41 0.97 13.21 11.11
N LYS A 42 0.16 13.62 10.14
CA LYS A 42 0.33 14.87 9.37
C LYS A 42 1.62 14.95 8.53
N ILE A 43 2.27 13.81 8.25
CA ILE A 43 3.49 13.78 7.43
C ILE A 43 3.20 13.92 5.92
N GLY A 44 1.95 13.74 5.47
CA GLY A 44 1.56 13.79 4.07
C GLY A 44 1.22 12.44 3.43
N LYS A 45 0.97 11.37 4.25
CA LYS A 45 0.58 10.03 3.74
C LYS A 45 -0.68 10.06 2.87
N SER A 46 -1.73 10.74 3.32
CA SER A 46 -3.00 10.81 2.58
C SER A 46 -2.86 11.57 1.25
N TRP A 47 -1.94 12.56 1.18
CA TRP A 47 -1.59 13.21 -0.09
C TRP A 47 -0.89 12.23 -1.04
N LEU A 48 0.11 11.49 -0.53
CA LEU A 48 0.80 10.47 -1.31
C LEU A 48 -0.16 9.38 -1.80
N ALA A 49 -1.05 8.90 -0.92
CA ALA A 49 -2.03 7.88 -1.27
C ALA A 49 -3.05 8.37 -2.31
N LEU A 50 -3.56 9.61 -2.15
CA LEU A 50 -4.51 10.18 -3.11
C LEU A 50 -3.86 10.40 -4.49
N TRP A 51 -2.62 10.89 -4.52
CA TRP A 51 -1.88 11.05 -5.78
C TRP A 51 -1.56 9.71 -6.44
N LEU A 52 -1.15 8.68 -5.67
CA LEU A 52 -0.98 7.32 -6.17
C LEU A 52 -2.28 6.77 -6.79
N CYS A 53 -3.42 6.94 -6.09
CA CYS A 53 -4.73 6.54 -6.61
C CYS A 53 -5.07 7.23 -7.93
N LEU A 54 -4.80 8.53 -8.02
CA LEU A 54 -5.02 9.32 -9.21
C LEU A 54 -4.15 8.83 -10.37
N CYS A 55 -2.85 8.58 -10.13
CA CYS A 55 -1.95 8.02 -11.13
C CYS A 55 -2.43 6.64 -11.62
N ALA A 56 -2.80 5.74 -10.70
CA ALA A 56 -3.31 4.41 -11.04
C ALA A 56 -4.61 4.48 -11.84
N ALA A 57 -5.56 5.34 -11.45
CA ALA A 57 -6.82 5.52 -12.15
C ALA A 57 -6.67 6.12 -13.55
N GLN A 58 -5.66 6.99 -13.76
CA GLN A 58 -5.36 7.61 -15.06
C GLN A 58 -4.35 6.83 -15.91
N GLY A 59 -3.67 5.80 -15.35
CA GLY A 59 -2.56 5.12 -16.02
C GLY A 59 -1.33 6.02 -16.22
N LYS A 60 -1.19 7.08 -15.40
CA LYS A 60 -0.02 7.96 -15.44
C LYS A 60 1.08 7.44 -14.53
N PRO A 61 2.36 7.56 -14.90
CA PRO A 61 3.44 7.10 -14.03
C PRO A 61 3.39 7.75 -12.64
N LEU A 62 3.67 6.95 -11.62
CA LEU A 62 3.97 7.45 -10.28
C LEU A 62 5.49 7.64 -10.21
N TRP A 63 5.96 8.89 -10.24
CA TRP A 63 7.37 9.22 -10.46
C TRP A 63 7.90 8.60 -11.77
N ASN A 64 8.93 7.74 -11.68
CA ASN A 64 9.51 7.01 -12.81
C ASN A 64 8.90 5.61 -13.00
N PHE A 65 7.98 5.20 -12.12
CA PHE A 65 7.37 3.87 -12.16
C PHE A 65 6.11 3.88 -13.01
N ALA A 66 6.04 3.00 -14.00
CA ALA A 66 4.85 2.83 -14.82
C ALA A 66 3.67 2.36 -13.98
N THR A 67 2.46 2.84 -14.26
CA THR A 67 1.24 2.34 -13.64
C THR A 67 0.39 1.57 -14.64
N LYS A 68 -0.27 0.53 -14.15
CA LYS A 68 -1.31 -0.17 -14.91
C LYS A 68 -2.65 0.51 -14.62
N PRO A 69 -3.33 1.09 -15.63
CA PRO A 69 -4.62 1.74 -15.39
C PRO A 69 -5.64 0.74 -14.84
N CYS A 70 -6.34 1.14 -13.77
CA CYS A 70 -7.36 0.33 -13.11
C CYS A 70 -8.40 1.22 -12.44
N GLU A 71 -9.55 0.64 -12.06
CA GLU A 71 -10.45 1.30 -11.13
C GLU A 71 -9.86 1.23 -9.71
N VAL A 72 -10.14 2.29 -8.93
CA VAL A 72 -9.59 2.45 -7.58
C VAL A 72 -10.72 2.75 -6.61
N LEU A 73 -10.77 2.03 -5.48
CA LEU A 73 -11.59 2.35 -4.33
C LEU A 73 -10.73 2.95 -3.22
N TYR A 74 -11.03 4.18 -2.81
CA TYR A 74 -10.35 4.82 -1.68
C TYR A 74 -11.33 5.06 -0.52
N LEU A 75 -11.17 4.29 0.55
CA LEU A 75 -11.90 4.45 1.82
C LEU A 75 -11.21 5.53 2.67
N CYS A 76 -11.69 6.78 2.58
CA CYS A 76 -11.15 7.96 3.27
C CYS A 76 -11.87 8.14 4.63
N LEU A 77 -11.70 7.23 5.58
CA LEU A 77 -12.51 7.12 6.79
C LEU A 77 -12.20 8.16 7.88
N GLU A 78 -11.21 8.99 7.67
CA GLU A 78 -10.87 10.15 8.54
C GLU A 78 -11.17 11.49 7.87
N ASP A 79 -11.79 11.46 6.69
CA ASP A 79 -12.02 12.65 5.88
C ASP A 79 -13.51 12.88 5.57
N SER A 80 -13.83 14.01 4.96
CA SER A 80 -15.13 14.33 4.41
C SER A 80 -15.04 14.48 2.88
N PHE A 81 -16.15 14.25 2.18
CA PHE A 81 -16.19 14.47 0.72
C PHE A 81 -15.76 15.87 0.32
N GLN A 82 -16.11 16.90 1.10
CA GLN A 82 -15.69 18.27 0.86
C GLN A 82 -14.16 18.43 0.90
N ARG A 83 -13.48 17.80 1.87
CA ARG A 83 -12.02 17.87 1.97
C ARG A 83 -11.34 17.06 0.87
N ILE A 84 -11.89 15.91 0.50
CA ILE A 84 -11.40 15.10 -0.63
C ILE A 84 -11.53 15.90 -1.92
N GLN A 85 -12.66 16.54 -2.16
CA GLN A 85 -12.90 17.39 -3.32
C GLN A 85 -11.88 18.54 -3.40
N SER A 86 -11.64 19.24 -2.29
CA SER A 86 -10.62 20.30 -2.24
C SER A 86 -9.25 19.78 -2.63
N ARG A 87 -8.83 18.62 -2.08
CA ARG A 87 -7.55 18.01 -2.42
C ARG A 87 -7.47 17.54 -3.88
N LEU A 88 -8.57 17.07 -4.45
CA LEU A 88 -8.60 16.72 -5.88
C LEU A 88 -8.37 17.94 -6.76
N PHE A 89 -8.98 19.09 -6.45
CA PHE A 89 -8.74 20.34 -7.17
C PHE A 89 -7.28 20.81 -7.08
N ASP A 90 -6.60 20.53 -5.95
CA ASP A 90 -5.17 20.83 -5.81
C ASP A 90 -4.29 19.91 -6.68
N LEU A 91 -4.73 18.67 -6.97
CA LEU A 91 -3.94 17.66 -7.68
C LEU A 91 -4.24 17.56 -9.17
N THR A 92 -5.46 17.87 -9.60
CA THR A 92 -5.88 17.70 -11.00
C THR A 92 -7.07 18.55 -11.37
N GLU A 93 -7.09 19.02 -12.62
CA GLU A 93 -8.26 19.68 -13.22
C GLU A 93 -9.27 18.65 -13.76
N ASP A 94 -8.81 17.43 -14.06
CA ASP A 94 -9.61 16.36 -14.68
C ASP A 94 -9.49 15.06 -13.86
N ALA A 95 -10.43 14.89 -12.92
CA ALA A 95 -10.51 13.69 -12.08
C ALA A 95 -11.18 12.53 -12.85
N PRO A 96 -10.55 11.34 -12.91
CA PRO A 96 -11.11 10.21 -13.66
C PRO A 96 -12.32 9.60 -12.94
N PRO A 97 -13.35 9.13 -13.68
CA PRO A 97 -14.50 8.45 -13.09
C PRO A 97 -14.17 7.07 -12.49
N SER A 98 -13.00 6.54 -12.80
CA SER A 98 -12.48 5.26 -12.27
C SER A 98 -11.88 5.38 -10.85
N LEU A 99 -11.88 6.58 -10.24
CA LEU A 99 -11.44 6.79 -8.86
C LEU A 99 -12.65 7.05 -7.96
N HIS A 100 -12.97 6.08 -7.10
CA HIS A 100 -14.14 6.08 -6.24
C HIS A 100 -13.76 6.34 -4.79
N PHE A 101 -14.62 7.06 -4.05
CA PHE A 101 -14.39 7.42 -2.65
C PHE A 101 -15.55 6.99 -1.75
N ALA A 102 -15.20 6.50 -0.56
CA ALA A 102 -16.15 6.34 0.55
C ALA A 102 -15.58 6.96 1.82
N VAL A 103 -16.40 7.67 2.58
CA VAL A 103 -16.03 8.30 3.85
C VAL A 103 -16.58 7.57 5.06
N MET A 104 -17.35 6.52 4.82
CA MET A 104 -17.88 5.59 5.84
C MET A 104 -17.79 4.18 5.31
N ALA A 105 -17.49 3.25 6.20
CA ALA A 105 -17.51 1.81 5.95
C ALA A 105 -17.80 1.08 7.26
N GLU A 106 -18.26 -0.17 7.14
CA GLU A 106 -18.40 -1.06 8.28
C GLU A 106 -17.01 -1.46 8.85
N GLN A 107 -17.01 -2.06 10.05
CA GLN A 107 -15.80 -2.59 10.63
C GLN A 107 -15.40 -3.91 9.97
N LEU A 108 -14.13 -4.27 10.06
CA LEU A 108 -13.51 -5.40 9.37
C LEU A 108 -14.24 -6.74 9.60
N HIS A 109 -14.71 -6.97 10.83
CA HIS A 109 -15.44 -8.20 11.19
C HIS A 109 -16.97 -8.03 11.24
N SER A 110 -17.49 -6.95 10.68
CA SER A 110 -18.91 -6.57 10.77
C SER A 110 -19.51 -6.11 9.45
N GLY A 111 -18.89 -6.45 8.30
CA GLY A 111 -19.46 -6.14 6.99
C GLY A 111 -18.54 -5.43 6.00
N LEU A 112 -17.32 -4.98 6.41
CA LEU A 112 -16.39 -4.29 5.50
C LEU A 112 -15.99 -5.16 4.31
N VAL A 113 -15.70 -6.44 4.56
CA VAL A 113 -15.27 -7.36 3.49
C VAL A 113 -16.38 -7.49 2.45
N GLU A 114 -17.60 -7.70 2.91
CA GLU A 114 -18.79 -7.82 2.06
C GLU A 114 -19.05 -6.54 1.27
N GLN A 115 -18.86 -5.37 1.88
CA GLN A 115 -18.97 -4.07 1.17
C GLN A 115 -17.94 -3.94 0.07
N ILE A 116 -16.67 -4.31 0.33
CA ILE A 116 -15.62 -4.29 -0.68
C ILE A 116 -15.90 -5.33 -1.78
N GLU A 117 -16.31 -6.55 -1.43
CA GLU A 117 -16.63 -7.60 -2.41
C GLU A 117 -17.81 -7.20 -3.30
N GLN A 118 -18.84 -6.54 -2.76
CA GLN A 118 -19.94 -5.98 -3.55
C GLN A 118 -19.41 -4.92 -4.52
N PHE A 119 -18.58 -3.99 -4.06
CA PHE A 119 -17.98 -2.98 -4.94
C PHE A 119 -17.16 -3.63 -6.07
N LEU A 120 -16.36 -4.66 -5.77
CA LEU A 120 -15.57 -5.39 -6.77
C LEU A 120 -16.43 -6.11 -7.81
N GLN A 121 -17.64 -6.57 -7.44
CA GLN A 121 -18.60 -7.16 -8.37
C GLN A 121 -19.19 -6.10 -9.33
N GLU A 122 -19.46 -4.90 -8.82
CA GLU A 122 -19.99 -3.78 -9.59
C GLU A 122 -18.90 -3.12 -10.46
N HIS A 123 -17.63 -3.21 -10.03
CA HIS A 123 -16.44 -2.61 -10.63
C HIS A 123 -15.33 -3.64 -10.88
N PRO A 124 -15.50 -4.55 -11.85
CA PRO A 124 -14.57 -5.68 -12.06
C PRO A 124 -13.17 -5.27 -12.57
N ALA A 125 -12.99 -4.02 -13.01
CA ALA A 125 -11.69 -3.47 -13.38
C ALA A 125 -10.89 -2.89 -12.20
N THR A 126 -11.40 -3.05 -10.95
CA THR A 126 -10.71 -2.58 -9.75
C THR A 126 -9.40 -3.32 -9.55
N GLY A 127 -8.30 -2.57 -9.50
CA GLY A 127 -6.96 -3.10 -9.24
C GLY A 127 -6.39 -2.65 -7.90
N LEU A 128 -6.96 -1.59 -7.29
CA LEU A 128 -6.46 -1.01 -6.05
C LEU A 128 -7.59 -0.64 -5.10
N VAL A 129 -7.44 -1.07 -3.84
CA VAL A 129 -8.27 -0.62 -2.71
C VAL A 129 -7.36 0.05 -1.68
N VAL A 130 -7.63 1.29 -1.31
CA VAL A 130 -6.88 2.00 -0.26
C VAL A 130 -7.77 2.21 0.96
N ILE A 131 -7.26 1.95 2.15
CA ILE A 131 -7.98 2.11 3.44
C ILE A 131 -7.21 3.09 4.33
N ASP A 132 -7.75 4.29 4.51
CA ASP A 132 -7.19 5.36 5.33
C ASP A 132 -8.14 5.70 6.50
N THR A 133 -7.95 5.13 7.68
CA THR A 133 -6.80 4.35 8.16
C THR A 133 -7.23 2.97 8.67
N LEU A 134 -6.26 2.04 8.79
CA LEU A 134 -6.48 0.73 9.42
C LEU A 134 -7.16 0.84 10.79
N GLN A 135 -6.85 1.88 11.58
CA GLN A 135 -7.46 2.11 12.89
C GLN A 135 -8.97 2.31 12.83
N ARG A 136 -9.50 2.87 11.74
CA ARG A 136 -10.94 3.19 11.59
C ARG A 136 -11.80 1.98 11.31
N ILE A 137 -11.23 0.95 10.72
CA ILE A 137 -11.95 -0.29 10.39
C ILE A 137 -11.87 -1.35 11.50
N ARG A 138 -11.09 -1.10 12.55
CA ARG A 138 -10.95 -2.00 13.70
C ARG A 138 -12.04 -1.77 14.73
N ALA A 139 -12.55 -2.85 15.31
CA ALA A 139 -13.45 -2.76 16.45
C ALA A 139 -12.75 -2.14 17.66
N VAL A 140 -13.44 -1.27 18.37
CA VAL A 140 -13.00 -0.76 19.66
C VAL A 140 -13.21 -1.86 20.70
N GLY A 141 -12.16 -2.59 21.05
CA GLY A 141 -12.22 -3.62 22.08
C GLY A 141 -10.81 -3.98 22.57
N SER A 142 -10.69 -4.21 23.87
CA SER A 142 -9.45 -4.69 24.46
C SER A 142 -9.33 -6.20 24.25
N GLU A 143 -8.73 -6.63 23.15
CA GLU A 143 -8.31 -8.02 23.07
C GLU A 143 -7.12 -8.26 24.01
N ALA A 144 -7.18 -9.37 24.75
CA ALA A 144 -6.13 -9.75 25.69
C ALA A 144 -4.77 -10.02 25.00
N ASN A 145 -4.79 -10.19 23.68
CA ASN A 145 -3.59 -10.43 22.86
C ASN A 145 -3.60 -9.54 21.59
N PRO A 146 -2.96 -8.36 21.62
CA PRO A 146 -2.87 -7.45 20.47
C PRO A 146 -2.20 -8.09 19.24
N TYR A 147 -1.21 -8.96 19.43
CA TYR A 147 -0.54 -9.66 18.34
C TYR A 147 -1.49 -10.57 17.56
N ALA A 148 -2.29 -11.36 18.27
CA ALA A 148 -3.26 -12.25 17.63
C ALA A 148 -4.37 -11.47 16.92
N SER A 149 -4.76 -10.30 17.45
CA SER A 149 -5.71 -9.39 16.80
C SER A 149 -5.13 -8.81 15.51
N ASP A 150 -3.92 -8.24 15.57
CA ASP A 150 -3.24 -7.68 14.40
C ASP A 150 -3.11 -8.74 13.29
N TYR A 151 -2.66 -9.93 13.64
CA TYR A 151 -2.45 -11.02 12.67
C TYR A 151 -3.77 -11.49 12.03
N ARG A 152 -4.85 -11.59 12.81
CA ARG A 152 -6.18 -11.98 12.31
C ARG A 152 -6.75 -10.94 11.36
N ASP A 153 -6.70 -9.65 11.73
CA ASP A 153 -7.20 -8.54 10.92
C ASP A 153 -6.48 -8.49 9.57
N ILE A 154 -5.16 -8.60 9.60
CA ILE A 154 -4.34 -8.64 8.39
C ILE A 154 -4.65 -9.88 7.55
N GLY A 155 -4.84 -11.05 8.19
CA GLY A 155 -5.18 -12.28 7.50
C GLY A 155 -6.48 -12.20 6.69
N VAL A 156 -7.50 -11.49 7.20
CA VAL A 156 -8.77 -11.27 6.48
C VAL A 156 -8.56 -10.40 5.24
N LEU A 157 -7.84 -9.28 5.38
CA LEU A 157 -7.56 -8.37 4.26
C LEU A 157 -6.60 -8.99 3.23
N LYS A 158 -5.62 -9.79 3.71
CA LYS A 158 -4.74 -10.55 2.82
C LYS A 158 -5.53 -11.56 1.99
N ALA A 159 -6.45 -12.31 2.62
CA ALA A 159 -7.30 -13.28 1.91
C ALA A 159 -8.21 -12.60 0.87
N LEU A 160 -8.70 -11.39 1.15
CA LEU A 160 -9.46 -10.58 0.20
C LEU A 160 -8.58 -10.18 -1.01
N ALA A 161 -7.39 -9.61 -0.75
CA ALA A 161 -6.46 -9.19 -1.79
C ALA A 161 -6.05 -10.36 -2.71
N ASP A 162 -5.71 -11.51 -2.12
CA ASP A 162 -5.30 -12.70 -2.86
C ASP A 162 -6.43 -13.30 -3.69
N ARG A 163 -7.65 -13.39 -3.12
CA ARG A 163 -8.84 -13.92 -3.81
C ARG A 163 -9.18 -13.12 -5.07
N HIS A 164 -9.13 -11.80 -4.97
CA HIS A 164 -9.51 -10.90 -6.05
C HIS A 164 -8.33 -10.45 -6.91
N ARG A 165 -7.08 -10.84 -6.53
CA ARG A 165 -5.84 -10.50 -7.25
C ARG A 165 -5.68 -8.97 -7.42
N ILE A 166 -6.00 -8.22 -6.38
CA ILE A 166 -5.91 -6.76 -6.30
C ILE A 166 -4.83 -6.33 -5.31
N ALA A 167 -4.37 -5.10 -5.41
CA ALA A 167 -3.58 -4.46 -4.36
C ALA A 167 -4.52 -3.87 -3.30
N VAL A 168 -4.26 -4.15 -2.03
CA VAL A 168 -4.90 -3.48 -0.89
C VAL A 168 -3.83 -2.73 -0.11
N LEU A 169 -3.95 -1.39 -0.05
CA LEU A 169 -3.00 -0.52 0.63
C LEU A 169 -3.62 0.03 1.92
N LEU A 170 -3.04 -0.35 3.06
CA LEU A 170 -3.46 0.13 4.38
C LEU A 170 -2.63 1.32 4.80
N ILE A 171 -3.28 2.44 5.13
CA ILE A 171 -2.61 3.58 5.75
C ILE A 171 -2.57 3.37 7.27
N HIS A 172 -1.40 3.57 7.88
CA HIS A 172 -1.20 3.35 9.29
C HIS A 172 -0.25 4.38 9.93
N HIS A 173 -0.17 4.36 11.25
CA HIS A 173 0.66 5.28 12.01
C HIS A 173 1.96 4.61 12.49
N LEU A 174 3.00 5.41 12.68
CA LEU A 174 4.23 4.99 13.35
C LEU A 174 4.09 5.11 14.88
N ARG A 175 4.87 4.29 15.60
CA ARG A 175 5.09 4.46 17.04
C ARG A 175 5.84 5.77 17.28
N LYS A 176 5.69 6.31 18.50
CA LYS A 176 6.44 7.51 18.92
C LYS A 176 7.91 7.23 19.23
N LEU A 177 8.27 5.96 19.42
CA LEU A 177 9.65 5.53 19.68
C LEU A 177 10.47 5.60 18.39
N ASN A 178 11.65 6.20 18.46
CA ASN A 178 12.61 6.16 17.36
C ASN A 178 13.34 4.81 17.38
N ASP A 179 13.56 4.26 16.20
CA ASP A 179 14.37 3.08 15.96
C ASP A 179 15.28 3.38 14.76
N ASP A 180 16.45 2.77 14.72
CA ASP A 180 17.39 2.92 13.60
C ASP A 180 16.83 2.27 12.34
N ASP A 181 16.11 1.15 12.49
CA ASP A 181 15.34 0.54 11.41
C ASP A 181 13.93 1.14 11.34
N PRO A 182 13.59 1.89 10.27
CA PRO A 182 12.28 2.48 10.09
C PRO A 182 11.12 1.49 10.14
N MET A 183 11.34 0.23 9.76
CA MET A 183 10.31 -0.82 9.76
C MET A 183 9.87 -1.18 11.18
N ASN A 184 10.78 -1.12 12.16
CA ASN A 184 10.47 -1.35 13.56
C ASN A 184 9.60 -0.24 14.17
N MET A 185 9.47 0.91 13.51
CA MET A 185 8.64 2.03 13.96
C MET A 185 7.15 1.85 13.62
N ILE A 186 6.78 0.88 12.80
CA ILE A 186 5.36 0.61 12.47
C ILE A 186 4.60 0.35 13.77
N SER A 187 3.51 1.10 13.99
CA SER A 187 2.67 0.97 15.18
C SER A 187 1.95 -0.38 15.19
N GLY A 188 1.72 -0.93 16.38
CA GLY A 188 1.16 -2.28 16.52
C GLY A 188 2.23 -3.31 16.87
N THR A 189 1.99 -4.56 16.56
CA THR A 189 2.93 -5.64 16.79
C THR A 189 3.72 -5.96 15.51
N THR A 190 4.81 -6.74 15.66
CA THR A 190 5.53 -7.29 14.50
C THR A 190 4.65 -8.20 13.64
N GLY A 191 3.50 -8.65 14.17
CA GLY A 191 2.48 -9.38 13.41
C GLY A 191 1.86 -8.57 12.27
N LEU A 192 1.78 -7.24 12.42
CA LEU A 192 1.23 -6.38 11.38
C LEU A 192 2.16 -6.31 10.17
N SER A 193 3.42 -5.89 10.36
CA SER A 193 4.39 -5.75 9.28
C SER A 193 4.83 -7.08 8.69
N GLY A 194 4.87 -8.16 9.49
CA GLY A 194 5.27 -9.48 9.03
C GLY A 194 4.20 -10.21 8.21
N ALA A 195 2.93 -9.85 8.33
CA ALA A 195 1.82 -10.49 7.62
C ALA A 195 1.45 -9.77 6.30
N THR A 196 1.99 -8.59 6.03
CA THR A 196 1.82 -7.88 4.76
C THR A 196 2.86 -8.33 3.72
N ASP A 197 2.56 -8.16 2.44
CA ASP A 197 3.47 -8.48 1.33
C ASP A 197 4.54 -7.41 1.16
N SER A 198 4.19 -6.14 1.37
CA SER A 198 5.14 -5.04 1.36
C SER A 198 4.83 -4.00 2.42
N ASN A 199 5.88 -3.35 2.91
CA ASN A 199 5.80 -2.27 3.88
C ASN A 199 6.49 -1.03 3.32
N PHE A 200 5.80 0.10 3.42
CA PHE A 200 6.28 1.43 3.05
C PHE A 200 6.29 2.31 4.30
N VAL A 201 7.43 2.91 4.61
CA VAL A 201 7.54 3.82 5.76
C VAL A 201 7.97 5.21 5.28
N LEU A 202 7.05 6.17 5.37
CA LEU A 202 7.35 7.56 5.08
C LEU A 202 7.89 8.25 6.32
N ARG A 203 9.16 8.72 6.28
CA ARG A 203 9.86 9.34 7.41
C ARG A 203 10.51 10.66 6.98
N LYS A 204 10.29 11.72 7.77
CA LYS A 204 11.02 12.99 7.67
C LYS A 204 12.18 12.99 8.66
N SER A 205 13.32 13.55 8.27
CA SER A 205 14.47 13.71 9.16
C SER A 205 14.17 14.69 10.29
N LYS A 206 13.52 15.83 9.99
CA LYS A 206 13.06 16.81 10.96
C LYS A 206 11.63 17.26 10.68
N ARG A 207 10.92 17.61 11.75
CA ARG A 207 9.59 18.21 11.65
C ARG A 207 9.69 19.58 10.96
N GLY A 208 8.94 19.80 9.91
CA GLY A 208 8.95 21.06 9.15
C GLY A 208 9.79 21.05 7.88
N GLU A 209 10.63 20.06 7.65
CA GLU A 209 11.27 19.87 6.35
C GLU A 209 10.24 19.40 5.31
N ASN A 210 10.44 19.83 4.06
CA ASN A 210 9.63 19.32 2.95
C ASN A 210 10.15 17.99 2.41
N THR A 211 11.34 17.56 2.82
CA THR A 211 11.96 16.31 2.39
C THR A 211 11.59 15.15 3.32
N ALA A 212 11.44 13.97 2.73
CA ALA A 212 11.19 12.71 3.43
C ALA A 212 11.86 11.55 2.69
N THR A 213 12.08 10.44 3.38
CA THR A 213 12.46 9.18 2.75
C THR A 213 11.28 8.22 2.84
N LEU A 214 10.93 7.60 1.72
CA LEU A 214 10.01 6.46 1.68
C LEU A 214 10.86 5.18 1.61
N TYR A 215 10.89 4.46 2.70
CA TYR A 215 11.53 3.14 2.80
C TYR A 215 10.56 2.08 2.29
N CYS A 216 10.98 1.27 1.33
CA CYS A 216 10.16 0.24 0.70
C CYS A 216 10.81 -1.12 0.91
N THR A 217 10.05 -2.10 1.39
CA THR A 217 10.48 -3.49 1.52
C THR A 217 9.30 -4.43 1.29
N GLY A 218 9.53 -5.59 0.69
CA GLY A 218 8.48 -6.56 0.43
C GLY A 218 8.99 -7.90 -0.07
N ARG A 219 8.06 -8.83 -0.30
CA ARG A 219 8.37 -10.18 -0.82
C ARG A 219 8.68 -10.15 -2.31
N ASP A 220 7.96 -9.26 -3.04
CA ASP A 220 7.95 -9.21 -4.50
C ASP A 220 8.52 -7.89 -5.03
N ILE A 221 9.08 -7.05 -4.16
CA ILE A 221 9.75 -5.80 -4.50
C ILE A 221 11.15 -5.75 -3.90
N ALA A 222 12.08 -5.13 -4.59
CA ALA A 222 13.41 -4.87 -4.06
C ALA A 222 13.35 -3.87 -2.88
N TYR A 223 14.25 -4.02 -1.91
CA TYR A 223 14.45 -2.96 -0.92
C TYR A 223 14.93 -1.70 -1.64
N ARG A 224 14.29 -0.57 -1.34
CA ARG A 224 14.71 0.74 -1.84
C ARG A 224 14.37 1.87 -0.89
N GLU A 225 15.13 2.93 -0.99
CA GLU A 225 14.91 4.19 -0.31
C GLU A 225 14.66 5.27 -1.36
N LEU A 226 13.45 5.82 -1.36
CA LEU A 226 13.07 6.91 -2.25
C LEU A 226 13.17 8.22 -1.48
N SER A 227 14.11 9.09 -1.87
CA SER A 227 14.17 10.45 -1.34
C SER A 227 13.11 11.31 -2.02
N LEU A 228 12.24 11.90 -1.23
CA LEU A 228 11.08 12.64 -1.71
C LEU A 228 11.10 14.08 -1.20
N GLU A 229 10.56 15.00 -2.00
CA GLU A 229 10.29 16.39 -1.61
C GLU A 229 8.82 16.72 -1.80
N PHE A 230 8.17 17.22 -0.74
CA PHE A 230 6.79 17.67 -0.81
C PHE A 230 6.71 19.08 -1.40
N ASN A 231 6.05 19.22 -2.55
CA ASN A 231 5.76 20.51 -3.15
C ASN A 231 4.48 21.07 -2.50
N ASN A 232 4.61 22.22 -1.82
CA ASN A 232 3.50 22.85 -1.11
C ASN A 232 2.47 23.52 -2.04
N GLU A 233 2.79 23.76 -3.30
CA GLU A 233 1.87 24.35 -4.27
C GLU A 233 1.03 23.28 -4.95
N SER A 234 1.66 22.21 -5.45
CA SER A 234 0.98 21.10 -6.13
C SER A 234 0.52 19.98 -5.20
N HIS A 235 0.91 20.01 -3.92
CA HIS A 235 0.65 18.98 -2.92
C HIS A 235 1.14 17.55 -3.31
N ILE A 236 2.11 17.47 -4.21
CA ILE A 236 2.70 16.24 -4.71
C ILE A 236 4.06 15.98 -4.05
N TRP A 237 4.35 14.73 -3.78
CA TRP A 237 5.68 14.26 -3.42
C TRP A 237 6.49 14.02 -4.68
N ASN A 238 7.51 14.84 -4.94
CA ASN A 238 8.44 14.66 -6.05
C ASN A 238 9.56 13.71 -5.67
N LEU A 239 9.94 12.80 -6.58
CA LEU A 239 11.10 11.93 -6.40
C LEU A 239 12.39 12.72 -6.66
N LEU A 240 13.31 12.71 -5.69
CA LEU A 240 14.62 13.30 -5.81
C LEU A 240 15.69 12.25 -6.20
N SER A 241 15.61 11.06 -5.59
CA SER A 241 16.53 9.95 -5.89
C SER A 241 15.92 8.60 -5.47
N ASP A 242 16.38 7.54 -6.15
CA ASP A 242 16.12 6.14 -5.83
C ASP A 242 17.44 5.43 -5.53
N SER A 243 17.53 4.72 -4.41
CA SER A 243 18.75 3.98 -4.03
C SER A 243 19.07 2.82 -5.00
N CYS A 244 18.06 2.26 -5.69
CA CYS A 244 18.28 1.21 -6.69
C CYS A 244 18.96 1.73 -7.95
N GLU A 245 18.69 2.96 -8.40
CA GLU A 245 19.35 3.57 -9.56
C GLU A 245 20.84 3.83 -9.32
N GLN A 246 21.26 3.99 -8.05
CA GLN A 246 22.66 4.20 -7.69
C GLN A 246 23.51 2.93 -7.75
N THR A 247 22.89 1.75 -7.70
CA THR A 247 23.59 0.45 -7.75
C THR A 247 23.83 -0.05 -9.18
N GLU A 248 23.15 0.52 -10.17
CA GLU A 248 23.31 0.15 -11.59
C GLU A 248 24.40 0.90 -12.34
N GLN A 249 25.25 1.73 -11.68
CA GLN A 249 26.48 2.19 -12.32
C GLN A 249 27.48 1.02 -12.41
N PRO A 250 27.71 0.44 -13.60
CA PRO A 250 28.67 -0.65 -13.71
C PRO A 250 30.04 -0.10 -13.34
N ASN A 251 30.71 -0.75 -12.40
CA ASN A 251 32.14 -0.63 -12.23
C ASN A 251 32.83 -0.92 -13.56
N ALA A 252 32.98 0.09 -14.38
CA ALA A 252 33.82 0.08 -15.56
C ALA A 252 35.28 0.13 -15.11
N ARG A 253 35.81 -1.01 -14.61
CA ARG A 253 37.23 -1.32 -14.52
C ARG A 253 37.38 -2.76 -14.03
N ILE A 254 37.59 -3.67 -14.97
CA ILE A 254 38.77 -4.54 -15.04
C ILE A 254 38.69 -5.27 -16.39
N ARG A 255 39.20 -4.64 -17.45
CA ARG A 255 39.90 -5.38 -18.50
C ARG A 255 41.36 -5.35 -18.08
N CYS A 256 41.86 -6.46 -17.61
CA CYS A 256 43.29 -6.80 -17.65
C CYS A 256 43.43 -8.07 -18.48
N VAL A 257 44.00 -7.90 -19.65
CA VAL A 257 44.89 -8.74 -20.44
C VAL A 257 44.74 -10.26 -20.24
#